data_5778fd6d1b30cfb5d1e60c68100869ce
#
_entry.id   5778fd6d1b30cfb5d1e60c68100869ce
#
_cell.length_a   1.000
_cell.length_b   1.000
_cell.length_c   1.000
_cell.angle_alpha   90.00
_cell.angle_beta   90.00
_cell.angle_gamma   90.00
#
_symmetry.space_group_name_H-M   'P 1'
#
loop_
_entity.id
_entity.type
_entity.pdbx_description
1 polymer ?
#
loop_
_entity_poly.entity_id
_entity_poly.type
_entity_poly.pdbx_seq_one_letter_code
_entity_poly.pdbx_strand_id
1 'polypeptide(L)'
;YVAKYTSELNETSTAAIQWIKLGHTDSQTIENLVNVRGIKAENIMESLAEAPQDLTGYTQIVLSKKKLWVKLKEANNGFSKEEIELAAAFLETHRYAALKGGSMAFTKMEGTTVNIKDKVAYSALANIQDPMIENTSSWVAGHNVKFKKAIKAGGILAHDLKGSIVDHVNALMNSEWVPYQSHMLIMGEDISADALGNTA
;
A
#
# COMPACT_ATOMS: atom_id res chain seq x y z
N TYR A 1 -6.23 3.55 -7.22
CA TYR A 1 -6.57 2.39 -6.39
C TYR A 1 -5.40 1.97 -5.52
N VAL A 2 -5.70 1.35 -4.38
CA VAL A 2 -4.72 0.65 -3.53
C VAL A 2 -5.22 -0.76 -3.23
N ALA A 3 -4.31 -1.72 -3.16
CA ALA A 3 -4.61 -3.10 -2.80
C ALA A 3 -4.72 -3.25 -1.27
N LYS A 4 -5.71 -4.02 -0.84
CA LYS A 4 -5.85 -4.52 0.53
C LYS A 4 -5.89 -6.04 0.49
N TYR A 5 -4.96 -6.69 1.17
CA TYR A 5 -5.03 -8.13 1.37
C TYR A 5 -6.13 -8.47 2.37
N THR A 6 -7.06 -9.33 1.98
CA THR A 6 -8.19 -9.77 2.82
C THR A 6 -7.95 -11.11 3.47
N SER A 7 -6.89 -11.80 3.08
CA SER A 7 -6.34 -12.98 3.72
C SER A 7 -4.82 -12.88 3.82
N GLU A 8 -4.21 -13.72 4.64
CA GLU A 8 -2.79 -13.64 4.95
C GLU A 8 -1.89 -13.97 3.75
N LEU A 9 -0.93 -13.09 3.47
CA LEU A 9 0.21 -13.32 2.59
C LEU A 9 1.43 -13.64 3.43
N ASN A 10 1.99 -14.81 3.24
CA ASN A 10 3.21 -15.27 3.89
C ASN A 10 4.04 -16.13 2.93
N GLU A 11 4.97 -16.91 3.47
CA GLU A 11 5.88 -17.75 2.69
C GLU A 11 5.19 -18.80 1.80
N THR A 12 3.98 -19.23 2.17
CA THR A 12 3.31 -20.37 1.54
C THR A 12 1.83 -20.14 1.19
N SER A 13 1.23 -19.07 1.69
CA SER A 13 -0.18 -18.79 1.47
C SER A 13 -0.42 -17.97 0.20
N THR A 14 -1.62 -18.11 -0.36
CA THR A 14 -2.16 -17.23 -1.39
C THR A 14 -3.13 -16.25 -0.74
N ALA A 15 -2.87 -14.97 -0.88
CA ALA A 15 -3.67 -13.90 -0.29
C ALA A 15 -4.65 -13.31 -1.30
N ALA A 16 -5.91 -13.19 -0.96
CA ALA A 16 -6.91 -12.52 -1.76
C ALA A 16 -6.77 -11.00 -1.66
N ILE A 17 -7.06 -10.31 -2.76
CA ILE A 17 -6.96 -8.84 -2.88
C ILE A 17 -8.36 -8.23 -3.01
N GLN A 18 -8.63 -7.19 -2.22
CA GLN A 18 -9.69 -6.23 -2.43
C GLN A 18 -9.08 -4.90 -2.89
N TRP A 19 -9.67 -4.30 -3.90
CA TRP A 19 -9.24 -2.99 -4.39
C TRP A 19 -10.03 -1.88 -3.72
N ILE A 20 -9.32 -0.86 -3.23
CA ILE A 20 -9.91 0.35 -2.66
C ILE A 20 -9.67 1.50 -3.63
N LYS A 21 -10.74 2.11 -4.10
CA LYS A 21 -10.63 3.32 -4.92
C LYS A 21 -10.27 4.50 -4.03
N LEU A 22 -9.17 5.18 -4.34
CA LEU A 22 -8.76 6.40 -3.64
C LEU A 22 -9.37 7.64 -4.30
N GLY A 23 -9.30 7.74 -5.61
CA GLY A 23 -9.85 8.86 -6.37
C GLY A 23 -9.64 8.68 -7.87
N HIS A 24 -10.28 9.54 -8.65
CA HIS A 24 -10.11 9.65 -10.09
C HIS A 24 -10.36 11.08 -10.52
N THR A 25 -9.43 11.67 -11.28
CA THR A 25 -9.56 13.01 -11.86
C THR A 25 -8.52 13.19 -12.98
N ASP A 26 -8.58 14.32 -13.67
CA ASP A 26 -7.55 14.76 -14.61
C ASP A 26 -6.45 15.61 -13.92
N SER A 27 -5.33 15.80 -14.60
CA SER A 27 -4.20 16.58 -14.09
C SER A 27 -4.56 18.06 -13.89
N GLN A 28 -5.38 18.63 -14.76
CA GLN A 28 -5.76 20.04 -14.70
C GLN A 28 -6.54 20.38 -13.42
N THR A 29 -7.39 19.47 -12.95
CA THR A 29 -8.09 19.61 -11.67
C THR A 29 -7.10 19.69 -10.50
N ILE A 30 -6.10 18.83 -10.47
CA ILE A 30 -5.07 18.83 -9.42
C ILE A 30 -4.19 20.09 -9.51
N GLU A 31 -3.77 20.47 -10.71
CA GLU A 31 -3.02 21.70 -10.94
C GLU A 31 -3.80 22.93 -10.47
N ASN A 32 -5.10 22.99 -10.72
CA ASN A 32 -5.95 24.09 -10.23
C ASN A 32 -6.00 24.13 -8.71
N LEU A 33 -6.21 22.98 -8.05
CA LEU A 33 -6.22 22.89 -6.58
C LEU A 33 -4.91 23.40 -5.98
N VAL A 34 -3.77 23.06 -6.58
CA VAL A 34 -2.44 23.42 -6.08
C VAL A 34 -2.06 24.85 -6.46
N ASN A 35 -2.09 25.18 -7.76
CA ASN A 35 -1.47 26.37 -8.30
C ASN A 35 -2.38 27.61 -8.27
N VAL A 36 -3.70 27.39 -8.36
CA VAL A 36 -4.68 28.50 -8.39
C VAL A 36 -5.33 28.69 -7.02
N ARG A 37 -5.80 27.58 -6.41
CA ARG A 37 -6.53 27.64 -5.14
C ARG A 37 -5.62 27.49 -3.91
N GLY A 38 -4.36 27.08 -4.12
CA GLY A 38 -3.35 27.05 -3.08
C GLY A 38 -3.59 26.04 -1.96
N ILE A 39 -4.16 24.85 -2.29
CA ILE A 39 -4.38 23.80 -1.28
C ILE A 39 -3.04 23.33 -0.71
N LYS A 40 -2.98 23.13 0.59
CA LYS A 40 -1.79 22.69 1.31
C LYS A 40 -2.08 21.42 2.11
N ALA A 41 -1.05 20.70 2.54
CA ALA A 41 -1.15 19.48 3.34
C ALA A 41 -2.03 19.67 4.60
N GLU A 42 -1.93 20.82 5.25
CA GLU A 42 -2.72 21.19 6.43
C GLU A 42 -4.23 21.34 6.15
N ASN A 43 -4.62 21.60 4.90
CA ASN A 43 -6.03 21.61 4.49
C ASN A 43 -6.58 20.20 4.26
N ILE A 44 -5.70 19.24 3.96
CA ILE A 44 -6.08 17.89 3.53
C ILE A 44 -6.19 16.93 4.71
N MET A 45 -5.13 16.84 5.51
CA MET A 45 -5.01 15.82 6.54
C MET A 45 -4.32 16.34 7.79
N GLU A 46 -4.84 15.97 8.94
CA GLU A 46 -4.18 16.15 10.21
C GLU A 46 -3.36 14.91 10.54
N SER A 47 -2.13 15.10 11.03
CA SER A 47 -1.22 14.03 11.43
C SER A 47 -0.56 14.37 12.75
N LEU A 48 -0.71 13.49 13.74
CA LEU A 48 -0.18 13.65 15.09
C LEU A 48 0.74 12.47 15.41
N ALA A 49 1.87 12.77 16.06
CA ALA A 49 2.80 11.73 16.52
C ALA A 49 2.27 11.00 17.77
N GLU A 50 1.50 11.69 18.58
CA GLU A 50 0.89 11.16 19.79
C GLU A 50 -0.62 11.03 19.64
N ALA A 51 -1.23 10.12 20.41
CA ALA A 51 -2.67 9.94 20.41
C ALA A 51 -3.35 11.22 20.94
N PRO A 52 -4.30 11.80 20.19
CA PRO A 52 -5.08 12.92 20.71
C PRO A 52 -6.00 12.46 21.85
N GLN A 53 -6.43 13.38 22.70
CA GLN A 53 -7.38 13.09 23.77
C GLN A 53 -8.72 12.58 23.24
N ASP A 54 -9.19 13.16 22.13
CA ASP A 54 -10.36 12.68 21.39
C ASP A 54 -9.91 11.96 20.13
N LEU A 55 -10.16 10.65 20.08
CA LEU A 55 -9.83 9.78 18.94
C LEU A 55 -10.84 9.84 17.81
N THR A 56 -11.90 10.63 17.92
CA THR A 56 -12.98 10.67 16.93
C THR A 56 -12.44 11.05 15.54
N GLY A 57 -12.62 10.13 14.59
CA GLY A 57 -12.17 10.29 13.20
C GLY A 57 -10.68 10.08 12.97
N TYR A 58 -9.88 9.83 14.03
CA TYR A 58 -8.47 9.48 13.87
C TYR A 58 -8.29 7.98 13.69
N THR A 59 -7.36 7.63 12.81
CA THR A 59 -6.88 6.26 12.60
C THR A 59 -5.38 6.22 12.83
N GLN A 60 -4.91 5.25 13.60
CA GLN A 60 -3.48 5.03 13.71
C GLN A 60 -2.97 4.31 12.46
N ILE A 61 -1.96 4.88 11.83
CA ILE A 61 -1.25 4.29 10.70
C ILE A 61 0.23 4.13 11.03
N VAL A 62 0.92 3.27 10.29
CA VAL A 62 2.38 3.12 10.37
C VAL A 62 2.97 3.48 9.01
N LEU A 63 3.82 4.51 8.99
CA LEU A 63 4.55 4.93 7.81
C LEU A 63 6.02 5.13 8.16
N SER A 64 6.92 4.54 7.36
CA SER A 64 8.38 4.66 7.54
C SER A 64 8.81 4.38 8.99
N LYS A 65 8.28 3.31 9.59
CA LYS A 65 8.51 2.87 10.97
C LYS A 65 7.98 3.82 12.06
N LYS A 66 7.22 4.85 11.69
CA LYS A 66 6.60 5.78 12.64
C LYS A 66 5.12 5.50 12.75
N LYS A 67 4.60 5.47 13.97
CA LYS A 67 3.17 5.47 14.25
C LYS A 67 2.67 6.91 14.20
N LEU A 68 1.60 7.13 13.46
CA LEU A 68 0.96 8.44 13.32
C LEU A 68 -0.55 8.27 13.51
N TRP A 69 -1.17 9.25 14.13
CA TRP A 69 -2.62 9.38 14.18
C TRP A 69 -3.04 10.35 13.09
N VAL A 70 -3.82 9.88 12.13
CA VAL A 70 -4.24 10.67 10.97
C VAL A 70 -5.75 10.79 10.90
N LYS A 71 -6.20 11.95 10.47
CA LYS A 71 -7.61 12.27 10.24
C LYS A 71 -7.73 13.10 8.97
N LEU A 72 -8.62 12.70 8.08
CA LEU A 72 -8.96 13.52 6.92
C LEU A 72 -9.73 14.76 7.41
N LYS A 73 -9.38 15.92 6.88
CA LYS A 73 -10.08 17.17 7.21
C LYS A 73 -11.48 17.17 6.60
N GLU A 74 -12.41 17.79 7.32
CA GLU A 74 -13.69 18.17 6.75
C GLU A 74 -13.53 19.44 5.88
N ALA A 75 -14.60 19.88 5.23
CA ALA A 75 -14.58 21.11 4.43
C ALA A 75 -13.98 22.27 5.22
N ASN A 76 -12.97 22.93 4.66
CA ASN A 76 -12.28 24.05 5.32
C ASN A 76 -11.63 25.00 4.30
N ASN A 77 -11.41 26.24 4.71
CA ASN A 77 -10.70 27.26 3.92
C ASN A 77 -11.19 27.38 2.45
N GLY A 78 -12.49 27.17 2.22
CA GLY A 78 -13.09 27.26 0.88
C GLY A 78 -12.96 25.98 0.05
N PHE A 79 -12.40 24.89 0.60
CA PHE A 79 -12.38 23.58 -0.04
C PHE A 79 -13.54 22.71 0.44
N SER A 80 -14.24 22.07 -0.51
CA SER A 80 -15.28 21.10 -0.17
C SER A 80 -14.68 19.78 0.33
N LYS A 81 -15.51 18.94 0.93
CA LYS A 81 -15.08 17.60 1.37
C LYS A 81 -14.58 16.75 0.22
N GLU A 82 -15.27 16.81 -0.91
CA GLU A 82 -14.93 16.06 -2.12
C GLU A 82 -13.57 16.51 -2.70
N GLU A 83 -13.30 17.81 -2.67
CA GLU A 83 -12.01 18.38 -3.10
C GLU A 83 -10.88 17.95 -2.15
N ILE A 84 -11.14 17.91 -0.85
CA ILE A 84 -10.18 17.43 0.14
C ILE A 84 -9.90 15.93 -0.04
N GLU A 85 -10.93 15.10 -0.25
CA GLU A 85 -10.76 13.67 -0.53
C GLU A 85 -9.97 13.46 -1.83
N LEU A 86 -10.26 14.25 -2.87
CA LEU A 86 -9.54 14.20 -4.12
C LEU A 86 -8.07 14.61 -3.95
N ALA A 87 -7.82 15.70 -3.24
CA ALA A 87 -6.48 16.14 -2.91
C ALA A 87 -5.73 15.09 -2.07
N ALA A 88 -6.39 14.44 -1.12
CA ALA A 88 -5.80 13.36 -0.35
C ALA A 88 -5.36 12.19 -1.24
N ALA A 89 -6.18 11.83 -2.25
CA ALA A 89 -5.88 10.74 -3.17
C ALA A 89 -4.64 11.00 -4.04
N PHE A 90 -4.34 12.25 -4.37
CA PHE A 90 -3.27 12.60 -5.32
C PHE A 90 -2.08 13.32 -4.71
N LEU A 91 -2.27 14.07 -3.61
CA LEU A 91 -1.23 14.87 -2.96
C LEU A 91 -0.75 14.23 -1.64
N GLU A 92 -1.58 13.42 -0.99
CA GLU A 92 -1.29 12.72 0.26
C GLU A 92 -1.54 11.20 0.12
N THR A 93 -1.33 10.67 -1.07
CA THR A 93 -1.70 9.31 -1.49
C THR A 93 -1.28 8.25 -0.49
N HIS A 94 -0.05 8.33 0.03
CA HIS A 94 0.50 7.31 0.92
C HIS A 94 -0.24 7.26 2.26
N ARG A 95 -0.44 8.43 2.91
CA ARG A 95 -1.22 8.53 4.16
C ARG A 95 -2.68 8.19 3.95
N TYR A 96 -3.25 8.63 2.83
CA TYR A 96 -4.64 8.37 2.50
C TYR A 96 -4.89 6.89 2.19
N ALA A 97 -3.99 6.23 1.46
CA ALA A 97 -4.06 4.79 1.22
C ALA A 97 -4.01 3.99 2.53
N ALA A 98 -3.10 4.36 3.45
CA ALA A 98 -3.01 3.75 4.78
C ALA A 98 -4.28 4.00 5.62
N LEU A 99 -4.81 5.23 5.60
CA LEU A 99 -6.08 5.60 6.27
C LEU A 99 -7.26 4.77 5.74
N LYS A 100 -7.31 4.50 4.43
CA LYS A 100 -8.33 3.66 3.80
C LYS A 100 -8.10 2.16 4.02
N GLY A 101 -7.04 1.76 4.70
CA GLY A 101 -6.75 0.38 5.05
C GLY A 101 -6.05 -0.42 3.95
N GLY A 102 -5.37 0.25 3.03
CA GLY A 102 -4.49 -0.39 2.06
C GLY A 102 -3.35 -1.16 2.74
N SER A 103 -2.90 -2.25 2.14
CA SER A 103 -1.79 -3.05 2.65
C SER A 103 -0.45 -2.39 2.30
N MET A 104 0.08 -1.59 3.22
CA MET A 104 1.26 -0.74 3.04
C MET A 104 2.56 -1.39 3.55
N ALA A 105 2.60 -2.72 3.65
CA ALA A 105 3.71 -3.44 4.28
C ALA A 105 4.91 -3.69 3.36
N PHE A 106 4.73 -3.63 2.05
CA PHE A 106 5.79 -4.02 1.11
C PHE A 106 7.00 -3.11 1.13
N THR A 107 8.17 -3.72 1.05
CA THR A 107 9.46 -3.04 1.03
C THR A 107 10.19 -3.34 -0.27
N LYS A 108 10.91 -2.33 -0.79
CA LYS A 108 11.83 -2.51 -1.93
C LYS A 108 11.21 -3.27 -3.12
N MET A 109 10.02 -2.90 -3.55
CA MET A 109 9.47 -3.37 -4.83
C MET A 109 10.23 -2.68 -5.97
N GLU A 110 10.98 -3.45 -6.76
CA GLU A 110 11.93 -2.91 -7.74
C GLU A 110 11.42 -3.11 -9.19
N GLY A 111 11.26 -4.35 -9.61
CA GLY A 111 10.87 -4.68 -10.98
C GLY A 111 9.48 -5.28 -11.07
N THR A 112 8.79 -5.01 -12.19
CA THR A 112 7.50 -5.63 -12.49
C THR A 112 7.49 -6.12 -13.93
N THR A 113 6.96 -7.31 -14.17
CA THR A 113 6.72 -7.86 -15.51
C THR A 113 5.42 -8.64 -15.55
N VAL A 114 4.92 -8.94 -16.75
CA VAL A 114 3.64 -9.64 -16.95
C VAL A 114 3.83 -10.78 -17.93
N ASN A 115 3.39 -11.97 -17.54
CA ASN A 115 3.16 -13.08 -18.46
C ASN A 115 1.74 -12.99 -19.00
N ILE A 116 1.63 -12.52 -20.24
CA ILE A 116 0.35 -12.28 -20.89
C ILE A 116 -0.43 -13.60 -21.12
N LYS A 117 0.29 -14.68 -21.48
CA LYS A 117 -0.31 -15.97 -21.77
C LYS A 117 -1.02 -16.56 -20.56
N ASP A 118 -0.38 -16.49 -19.41
CA ASP A 118 -0.88 -17.11 -18.18
C ASP A 118 -1.65 -16.12 -17.29
N LYS A 119 -1.74 -14.86 -17.71
CA LYS A 119 -2.36 -13.76 -16.94
C LYS A 119 -1.78 -13.66 -15.51
N VAL A 120 -0.46 -13.59 -15.40
CA VAL A 120 0.24 -13.42 -14.13
C VAL A 120 1.18 -12.24 -14.22
N ALA A 121 1.10 -11.32 -13.28
CA ALA A 121 2.08 -10.27 -13.07
C ALA A 121 3.07 -10.68 -11.97
N TYR A 122 4.31 -10.25 -12.10
CA TYR A 122 5.37 -10.53 -11.13
C TYR A 122 5.94 -9.22 -10.60
N SER A 123 6.17 -9.17 -9.30
CA SER A 123 6.83 -8.05 -8.63
C SER A 123 8.04 -8.56 -7.86
N ALA A 124 9.22 -8.01 -8.19
CA ALA A 124 10.45 -8.33 -7.48
C ALA A 124 10.52 -7.54 -6.16
N LEU A 125 10.78 -8.23 -5.08
CA LEU A 125 11.14 -7.66 -3.79
C LEU A 125 12.65 -7.78 -3.62
N ALA A 126 13.38 -6.66 -3.60
CA ALA A 126 14.83 -6.69 -3.39
C ALA A 126 15.22 -7.19 -1.99
N ASN A 127 14.32 -7.07 -1.03
CA ASN A 127 14.43 -7.69 0.29
C ASN A 127 13.04 -7.84 0.93
N ILE A 128 12.96 -8.72 1.92
CA ILE A 128 11.82 -8.87 2.83
C ILE A 128 12.30 -8.42 4.21
N GLN A 129 11.73 -7.37 4.76
CA GLN A 129 12.18 -6.76 6.02
C GLN A 129 11.02 -6.15 6.82
N ASP A 130 11.34 -5.52 7.95
CA ASP A 130 10.46 -5.08 9.05
C ASP A 130 8.95 -4.98 8.81
N PRO A 131 8.41 -4.13 7.91
CA PRO A 131 6.96 -4.01 7.79
C PRO A 131 6.26 -5.29 7.31
N MET A 132 7.02 -6.21 6.69
CA MET A 132 6.52 -7.51 6.23
C MET A 132 6.70 -8.61 7.30
N ILE A 133 7.52 -8.38 8.33
CA ILE A 133 7.86 -9.37 9.35
C ILE A 133 6.97 -9.22 10.56
N GLU A 134 6.29 -10.30 10.92
CA GLU A 134 5.40 -10.36 12.08
C GLU A 134 6.07 -9.87 13.36
N ASN A 135 5.35 -9.09 14.15
CA ASN A 135 5.76 -8.58 15.46
C ASN A 135 6.97 -7.61 15.47
N THR A 136 7.42 -7.11 14.32
CA THR A 136 8.37 -5.99 14.28
C THR A 136 7.67 -4.67 14.63
N SER A 137 8.44 -3.64 14.96
CA SER A 137 7.90 -2.33 15.39
C SER A 137 7.07 -1.61 14.31
N SER A 138 7.31 -1.92 13.05
CA SER A 138 6.61 -1.36 11.90
C SER A 138 5.57 -2.29 11.27
N TRP A 139 5.43 -3.50 11.79
CA TRP A 139 4.42 -4.44 11.31
C TRP A 139 3.02 -4.03 11.76
N VAL A 140 2.04 -4.22 10.88
CA VAL A 140 0.63 -3.94 11.13
C VAL A 140 -0.19 -5.16 10.76
N ALA A 141 -0.81 -5.80 11.74
CA ALA A 141 -1.61 -7.01 11.54
C ALA A 141 -2.71 -6.84 10.47
N GLY A 142 -3.37 -5.68 10.43
CA GLY A 142 -4.42 -5.37 9.45
C GLY A 142 -3.98 -5.28 7.99
N HIS A 143 -2.66 -5.26 7.71
CA HIS A 143 -2.14 -5.35 6.34
C HIS A 143 -2.16 -6.77 5.78
N ASN A 144 -2.35 -7.79 6.63
CA ASN A 144 -2.37 -9.21 6.26
C ASN A 144 -1.10 -9.68 5.51
N VAL A 145 0.04 -9.02 5.74
CA VAL A 145 1.37 -9.45 5.26
C VAL A 145 2.16 -9.90 6.47
N LYS A 146 2.62 -11.17 6.47
CA LYS A 146 3.10 -11.82 7.68
C LYS A 146 4.17 -12.86 7.38
N PHE A 147 5.42 -12.41 7.26
CA PHE A 147 6.58 -13.26 7.12
C PHE A 147 7.23 -13.54 8.48
N LYS A 148 7.88 -14.70 8.62
CA LYS A 148 8.49 -15.12 9.88
C LYS A 148 9.86 -14.51 10.12
N LYS A 149 10.63 -14.25 9.04
CA LYS A 149 12.00 -13.73 9.12
C LYS A 149 12.32 -12.78 7.97
N ALA A 150 13.27 -11.89 8.20
CA ALA A 150 13.84 -11.06 7.16
C ALA A 150 14.66 -11.91 6.17
N ILE A 151 14.63 -11.53 4.89
CA ILE A 151 15.39 -12.17 3.81
C ILE A 151 16.01 -11.05 2.97
N LYS A 152 17.34 -10.91 3.04
CA LYS A 152 18.09 -9.89 2.29
C LYS A 152 18.10 -10.20 0.79
N ALA A 153 18.08 -11.48 0.42
CA ALA A 153 18.01 -11.94 -0.95
C ALA A 153 16.63 -11.71 -1.60
N GLY A 154 15.63 -11.24 -0.82
CA GLY A 154 14.32 -10.90 -1.33
C GLY A 154 13.51 -12.05 -1.89
N GLY A 155 12.71 -11.77 -2.92
CA GLY A 155 11.85 -12.77 -3.55
C GLY A 155 11.02 -12.20 -4.68
N ILE A 156 10.16 -13.05 -5.25
CA ILE A 156 9.24 -12.67 -6.32
C ILE A 156 7.81 -12.98 -5.88
N LEU A 157 6.97 -11.95 -5.90
CA LEU A 157 5.52 -12.10 -5.78
C LEU A 157 4.92 -12.36 -7.16
N ALA A 158 4.03 -13.33 -7.24
CA ALA A 158 3.13 -13.51 -8.37
C ALA A 158 1.74 -12.96 -8.02
N HIS A 159 1.12 -12.31 -8.98
CA HIS A 159 -0.22 -11.75 -8.89
C HIS A 159 -1.06 -12.32 -10.01
N ASP A 160 -2.05 -13.14 -9.68
CA ASP A 160 -2.97 -13.69 -10.68
C ASP A 160 -3.96 -12.62 -11.12
N LEU A 161 -4.15 -12.49 -12.44
CA LEU A 161 -4.91 -11.42 -13.07
C LEU A 161 -6.20 -11.97 -13.68
N LYS A 162 -7.28 -11.21 -13.55
CA LYS A 162 -8.54 -11.49 -14.28
C LYS A 162 -9.36 -10.23 -14.48
N GLY A 163 -10.37 -10.32 -15.34
CA GLY A 163 -11.40 -9.32 -15.51
C GLY A 163 -12.54 -9.48 -14.50
N SER A 164 -13.52 -8.59 -14.63
CA SER A 164 -14.76 -8.59 -13.84
C SER A 164 -14.52 -8.48 -12.32
N ILE A 165 -13.43 -7.83 -11.91
CA ILE A 165 -13.16 -7.50 -10.51
C ILE A 165 -13.96 -6.25 -10.13
N VAL A 166 -14.53 -6.27 -8.94
CA VAL A 166 -15.17 -5.10 -8.34
C VAL A 166 -14.30 -4.54 -7.20
N ASP A 167 -14.41 -3.25 -6.97
CA ASP A 167 -13.73 -2.58 -5.85
C ASP A 167 -14.52 -2.71 -4.54
N HIS A 168 -14.06 -2.05 -3.48
CA HIS A 168 -14.62 -2.10 -2.13
C HIS A 168 -16.06 -1.54 -2.01
N VAL A 169 -16.54 -0.83 -3.04
CA VAL A 169 -17.92 -0.33 -3.12
C VAL A 169 -18.73 -1.04 -4.22
N ASN A 170 -18.25 -2.20 -4.69
CA ASN A 170 -18.84 -3.01 -5.74
C ASN A 170 -18.89 -2.32 -7.13
N ALA A 171 -18.05 -1.33 -7.36
CA ALA A 171 -17.90 -0.74 -8.70
C ALA A 171 -16.97 -1.60 -9.56
N LEU A 172 -17.41 -1.92 -10.77
CA LEU A 172 -16.63 -2.72 -11.71
C LEU A 172 -15.36 -2.00 -12.13
N MET A 173 -14.23 -2.68 -12.02
CA MET A 173 -12.95 -2.23 -12.58
C MET A 173 -12.89 -2.61 -14.05
N ASN A 174 -12.87 -1.61 -14.94
CA ASN A 174 -12.89 -1.82 -16.38
C ASN A 174 -11.51 -2.23 -16.91
N SER A 175 -11.10 -3.45 -16.58
CA SER A 175 -9.84 -4.07 -17.02
C SER A 175 -9.92 -5.59 -16.92
N GLU A 176 -9.30 -6.27 -17.89
CA GLU A 176 -9.11 -7.73 -17.89
C GLU A 176 -7.82 -8.15 -17.17
N TRP A 177 -7.07 -7.21 -16.58
CA TRP A 177 -5.73 -7.38 -16.04
C TRP A 177 -5.64 -6.91 -14.58
N VAL A 178 -6.67 -7.20 -13.78
CA VAL A 178 -6.71 -6.77 -12.38
C VAL A 178 -6.21 -7.90 -11.47
N PRO A 179 -5.17 -7.67 -10.65
CA PRO A 179 -4.76 -8.64 -9.64
C PRO A 179 -5.90 -8.93 -8.66
N TYR A 180 -6.18 -10.21 -8.43
CA TYR A 180 -7.23 -10.63 -7.49
C TYR A 180 -6.70 -11.50 -6.34
N GLN A 181 -5.48 -12.03 -6.50
CA GLN A 181 -4.75 -12.72 -5.45
C GLN A 181 -3.25 -12.64 -5.70
N SER A 182 -2.47 -12.87 -4.65
CA SER A 182 -1.01 -12.88 -4.71
C SER A 182 -0.42 -14.00 -3.86
N HIS A 183 0.72 -14.52 -4.28
CA HIS A 183 1.50 -15.49 -3.53
C HIS A 183 2.99 -15.31 -3.77
N MET A 184 3.83 -15.82 -2.86
CA MET A 184 5.26 -15.88 -3.10
C MET A 184 5.56 -16.97 -4.12
N LEU A 185 6.12 -16.60 -5.28
CA LEU A 185 6.54 -17.53 -6.32
C LEU A 185 7.93 -18.07 -6.01
N ILE A 186 8.85 -17.20 -5.64
CA ILE A 186 10.24 -17.52 -5.31
C ILE A 186 10.63 -16.74 -4.08
N MET A 187 11.29 -17.41 -3.14
CA MET A 187 11.96 -16.76 -2.02
C MET A 187 13.45 -16.97 -2.13
N GLY A 188 14.21 -15.90 -1.91
CA GLY A 188 15.66 -15.98 -1.81
C GLY A 188 16.08 -16.66 -0.53
N GLU A 189 17.33 -17.09 -0.49
CA GLU A 189 17.99 -17.60 0.70
C GLU A 189 19.23 -16.76 1.00
N ASP A 190 19.33 -16.30 2.25
CA ASP A 190 20.52 -15.60 2.71
C ASP A 190 21.62 -16.62 3.02
N ILE A 191 22.66 -16.63 2.20
CA ILE A 191 23.80 -17.52 2.34
C ILE A 191 24.87 -16.81 3.17
N SER A 192 25.48 -17.50 4.14
CA SER A 192 26.61 -16.95 4.88
C SER A 192 27.82 -16.70 3.97
N ALA A 193 28.68 -15.74 4.36
CA ALA A 193 29.91 -15.41 3.60
C ALA A 193 30.76 -16.66 3.35
N ASP A 194 30.85 -17.56 4.34
CA ASP A 194 31.63 -18.80 4.23
C ASP A 194 31.05 -19.77 3.18
N ALA A 195 29.70 -19.81 3.06
CA ALA A 195 29.03 -20.67 2.06
C ALA A 195 29.18 -20.11 0.62
N LEU A 196 29.46 -18.80 0.48
CA LEU A 196 29.72 -18.15 -0.81
C LEU A 196 31.16 -18.34 -1.29
N GLY A 197 32.05 -19.01 -0.50
CA GLY A 197 33.44 -19.20 -0.87
C GLY A 197 34.24 -17.88 -0.90
N ASN A 198 33.74 -16.85 -0.25
CA ASN A 198 34.50 -15.61 -0.11
C ASN A 198 35.70 -15.87 0.80
N THR A 199 36.85 -15.96 0.18
CA THR A 199 38.11 -15.79 0.89
C THR A 199 38.17 -14.35 1.38
N ALA A 200 38.35 -14.23 2.69
CA ALA A 200 38.62 -12.95 3.33
C ALA A 200 39.80 -12.22 2.70
#